data_bf7739a1789993b84a40834c83a989b5
#
_entry.id   bf7739a1789993b84a40834c83a989b5
#
_cell.length_a   1.000
_cell.length_b   1.000
_cell.length_c   1.000
_cell.angle_alpha   90.00
_cell.angle_beta   90.00
_cell.angle_gamma   90.00
#
_symmetry.space_group_name_H-M   'P 1'
#
loop_
_entity.id
_entity.type
_entity.pdbx_description
1 polymer ?
#
loop_
_entity_poly.entity_id
_entity_poly.type
_entity_poly.pdbx_seq_one_letter_code
_entity_poly.pdbx_strand_id
1 'polypeptide(L)'
;MTNIAIMRCEKNENRCPLTSGFKSLDKAEQGFRKYDECSLTGVFTCRCPGDNAVDLAKIFKSKGAEAIHFVTCAFSKKQEDGWDDSQGGFCENLDAITAKVHDATGLPCVLGTAHLPKGYSPVVLE
;
A
#
# COMPACT_ATOMS: atom_id res chain seq x y z
N MET A 1 18.93 -2.86 1.57
CA MET A 1 17.60 -3.45 1.74
C MET A 1 16.64 -2.39 2.27
N THR A 2 15.52 -2.21 1.63
CA THR A 2 14.54 -1.21 2.03
C THR A 2 13.45 -1.84 2.90
N ASN A 3 13.19 -1.26 4.05
CA ASN A 3 12.20 -1.76 5.00
C ASN A 3 10.82 -1.17 4.67
N ILE A 4 9.87 -2.04 4.38
CA ILE A 4 8.56 -1.67 3.86
C ILE A 4 7.47 -2.03 4.86
N ALA A 5 6.54 -1.10 5.08
CA ALA A 5 5.28 -1.39 5.75
C ALA A 5 4.16 -1.39 4.71
N ILE A 6 3.20 -2.29 4.87
CA ILE A 6 2.05 -2.40 3.97
C ILE A 6 0.79 -2.04 4.74
N MET A 7 0.00 -1.13 4.16
CA MET A 7 -1.35 -0.84 4.66
C MET A 7 -2.37 -1.55 3.79
N ARG A 8 -3.21 -2.37 4.42
CA ARG A 8 -4.30 -3.07 3.74
C ARG A 8 -5.65 -2.46 4.10
N CYS A 9 -6.64 -2.69 3.26
CA CYS A 9 -8.00 -2.20 3.49
C CYS A 9 -8.84 -3.25 4.20
N GLU A 10 -9.55 -2.86 5.27
CA GLU A 10 -10.44 -3.77 6.00
C GLU A 10 -11.54 -4.37 5.13
N LYS A 11 -11.97 -3.63 4.11
CA LYS A 11 -13.04 -4.07 3.22
C LYS A 11 -12.67 -5.29 2.40
N ASN A 12 -11.39 -5.60 2.28
CA ASN A 12 -10.91 -6.75 1.52
C ASN A 12 -10.13 -7.75 2.37
N GLU A 13 -10.10 -7.58 3.68
CA GLU A 13 -9.29 -8.45 4.55
C GLU A 13 -9.78 -9.89 4.59
N ASN A 14 -11.07 -10.11 4.35
CA ASN A 14 -11.65 -11.45 4.35
C ASN A 14 -11.43 -12.20 3.02
N ARG A 15 -10.94 -11.53 2.00
CA ARG A 15 -10.76 -12.10 0.65
C ARG A 15 -9.32 -12.11 0.19
N CYS A 16 -8.47 -11.32 0.82
CA CYS A 16 -7.09 -11.15 0.35
C CYS A 16 -6.10 -11.44 1.48
N PRO A 17 -5.41 -12.59 1.42
CA PRO A 17 -4.35 -12.90 2.39
C PRO A 17 -3.02 -12.21 2.07
N LEU A 18 -2.98 -11.31 1.09
CA LEU A 18 -1.78 -10.59 0.66
C LEU A 18 -0.70 -11.49 0.03
N THR A 19 -1.08 -12.67 -0.47
CA THR A 19 -0.11 -13.60 -1.06
C THR A 19 0.66 -12.97 -2.21
N SER A 20 -0.05 -12.36 -3.15
CA SER A 20 0.59 -11.71 -4.30
C SER A 20 1.38 -10.46 -3.90
N GLY A 21 0.89 -9.72 -2.90
CA GLY A 21 1.61 -8.58 -2.36
C GLY A 21 2.95 -8.99 -1.75
N PHE A 22 2.97 -10.05 -0.97
CA PHE A 22 4.19 -10.55 -0.37
C PHE A 22 5.16 -11.13 -1.39
N LYS A 23 4.65 -11.82 -2.42
CA LYS A 23 5.50 -12.31 -3.52
C LYS A 23 6.14 -11.16 -4.28
N SER A 24 5.38 -10.12 -4.56
CA SER A 24 5.88 -8.94 -5.26
C SER A 24 6.94 -8.21 -4.44
N LEU A 25 6.74 -8.11 -3.13
CA LEU A 25 7.71 -7.52 -2.23
C LEU A 25 9.00 -8.34 -2.20
N ASP A 26 8.88 -9.65 -2.05
CA ASP A 26 10.01 -10.57 -1.98
C ASP A 26 10.90 -10.49 -3.23
N LYS A 27 10.28 -10.33 -4.39
CA LYS A 27 10.99 -10.24 -5.69
C LYS A 27 11.30 -8.82 -6.12
N ALA A 28 10.87 -7.82 -5.36
CA ALA A 28 10.98 -6.40 -5.72
C ALA A 28 10.36 -6.12 -7.09
N GLU A 29 9.14 -6.60 -7.29
CA GLU A 29 8.37 -6.44 -8.53
C GLU A 29 7.12 -5.60 -8.29
N GLN A 30 6.39 -5.29 -9.36
CA GLN A 30 5.14 -4.55 -9.32
C GLN A 30 5.32 -3.21 -8.58
N GLY A 31 4.59 -2.97 -7.52
CA GLY A 31 4.70 -1.73 -6.74
C GLY A 31 6.06 -1.54 -6.06
N PHE A 32 6.85 -2.60 -5.94
CA PHE A 32 8.15 -2.58 -5.27
C PHE A 32 9.34 -2.55 -6.25
N ARG A 33 9.07 -2.38 -7.52
CA ARG A 33 10.10 -2.49 -8.58
C ARG A 33 11.22 -1.46 -8.52
N LYS A 34 11.03 -0.35 -7.80
CA LYS A 34 12.06 0.68 -7.65
C LYS A 34 13.12 0.32 -6.61
N TYR A 35 12.89 -0.71 -5.82
CA TYR A 35 13.81 -1.14 -4.79
C TYR A 35 14.68 -2.29 -5.30
N ASP A 36 15.94 -2.34 -4.84
CA ASP A 36 16.82 -3.48 -5.15
C ASP A 36 16.40 -4.71 -4.36
N GLU A 37 16.19 -4.53 -3.06
CA GLU A 37 15.72 -5.58 -2.15
C GLU A 37 14.78 -4.97 -1.13
N CYS A 38 13.79 -5.74 -0.73
CA CYS A 38 12.80 -5.32 0.25
C CYS A 38 12.77 -6.23 1.45
N SER A 39 12.54 -5.65 2.62
CA SER A 39 12.25 -6.37 3.85
C SER A 39 10.91 -5.89 4.39
N LEU A 40 10.06 -6.80 4.81
CA LEU A 40 8.75 -6.44 5.36
C LEU A 40 8.89 -6.11 6.85
N THR A 41 8.59 -4.87 7.21
CA THR A 41 8.53 -4.45 8.62
C THR A 41 7.24 -4.93 9.26
N GLY A 42 6.14 -4.84 8.51
CA GLY A 42 4.86 -5.33 8.99
C GLY A 42 3.72 -4.89 8.10
N VAL A 43 2.52 -5.33 8.48
CA VAL A 43 1.27 -5.02 7.78
C VAL A 43 0.29 -4.47 8.79
N PHE A 44 -0.47 -3.45 8.41
CA PHE A 44 -1.57 -3.01 9.24
C PHE A 44 -2.84 -2.87 8.40
N THR A 45 -3.98 -2.99 9.08
CA THR A 45 -5.29 -2.85 8.45
C THR A 45 -5.85 -1.47 8.75
N CYS A 46 -6.11 -0.69 7.70
CA CYS A 46 -6.77 0.60 7.83
C CYS A 46 -8.26 0.38 8.07
N ARG A 47 -8.78 0.93 9.14
CA ARG A 47 -10.19 0.82 9.49
C ARG A 47 -10.87 2.14 9.17
N CYS A 48 -11.97 2.09 8.42
CA CYS A 48 -12.68 3.30 8.04
C CYS A 48 -13.19 4.06 9.27
N PRO A 49 -13.03 5.39 9.32
CA PRO A 49 -12.55 6.28 8.24
C PRO A 49 -11.03 6.44 8.13
N GLY A 50 -10.24 5.60 8.79
CA GLY A 50 -8.79 5.60 8.63
C GLY A 50 -8.02 6.31 9.74
N ASP A 51 -8.67 6.65 10.84
CA ASP A 51 -8.01 7.33 11.96
C ASP A 51 -6.90 6.48 12.58
N ASN A 52 -7.05 5.16 12.55
CA ASN A 52 -6.04 4.25 13.09
C ASN A 52 -4.76 4.19 12.24
N ALA A 53 -4.84 4.57 10.97
CA ALA A 53 -3.70 4.46 10.05
C ALA A 53 -2.52 5.32 10.49
N VAL A 54 -2.79 6.52 10.97
CA VAL A 54 -1.74 7.45 11.42
C VAL A 54 -0.95 6.87 12.59
N ASP A 55 -1.65 6.36 13.59
CA ASP A 55 -0.99 5.80 14.78
C ASP A 55 -0.16 4.57 14.44
N LEU A 56 -0.70 3.67 13.61
CA LEU A 56 0.02 2.47 13.18
C LEU A 56 1.22 2.81 12.30
N ALA A 57 1.08 3.81 11.43
CA ALA A 57 2.19 4.25 10.60
C ALA A 57 3.35 4.81 11.44
N LYS A 58 3.04 5.56 12.49
CA LYS A 58 4.06 6.05 13.42
C LYS A 58 4.79 4.90 14.12
N ILE A 59 4.07 3.85 14.48
CA ILE A 59 4.67 2.64 15.07
C ILE A 59 5.65 2.00 14.07
N PHE A 60 5.22 1.83 12.82
CA PHE A 60 6.09 1.24 11.80
C PHE A 60 7.34 2.09 11.54
N LYS A 61 7.20 3.41 11.54
CA LYS A 61 8.36 4.28 11.42
C LYS A 61 9.34 4.05 12.58
N SER A 62 8.82 3.93 13.80
CA SER A 62 9.66 3.67 14.97
C SER A 62 10.34 2.31 14.92
N LYS A 63 9.80 1.36 14.16
CA LYS A 63 10.37 0.02 13.97
C LYS A 63 11.29 -0.07 12.74
N GLY A 64 11.58 1.04 12.10
CA GLY A 64 12.53 1.10 11.01
C GLY A 64 11.96 1.07 9.61
N ALA A 65 10.65 1.18 9.43
CA ALA A 65 10.07 1.27 8.10
C ALA A 65 10.56 2.52 7.39
N GLU A 66 10.89 2.38 6.12
CA GLU A 66 11.42 3.47 5.29
C GLU A 66 10.43 3.94 4.23
N ALA A 67 9.40 3.14 3.96
CA ALA A 67 8.32 3.49 3.04
C ALA A 67 7.05 2.74 3.43
N ILE A 68 5.91 3.31 3.08
CA ILE A 68 4.61 2.70 3.34
C ILE A 68 3.92 2.49 1.99
N HIS A 69 3.53 1.24 1.72
CA HIS A 69 2.80 0.89 0.50
C HIS A 69 1.34 0.64 0.80
N PHE A 70 0.47 1.29 0.05
CA PHE A 70 -0.97 1.05 0.11
C PHE A 70 -1.35 0.00 -0.92
N VAL A 71 -2.18 -0.96 -0.52
CA VAL A 71 -2.55 -2.08 -1.40
C VAL A 71 -3.29 -1.59 -2.64
N THR A 72 -3.09 -2.30 -3.74
CA THR A 72 -3.66 -1.91 -5.04
C THR A 72 -5.18 -1.88 -5.03
N CYS A 73 -5.83 -2.80 -4.32
CA CYS A 73 -7.29 -2.84 -4.25
C CYS A 73 -7.91 -1.62 -3.57
N ALA A 74 -7.12 -0.80 -2.87
CA ALA A 74 -7.62 0.42 -2.27
C ALA A 74 -8.00 1.47 -3.33
N PHE A 75 -7.35 1.46 -4.49
CA PHE A 75 -7.59 2.45 -5.56
C PHE A 75 -7.94 1.81 -6.91
N SER A 76 -8.00 0.49 -7.00
CA SER A 76 -8.19 -0.22 -8.26
C SER A 76 -9.15 -1.39 -8.08
N LYS A 77 -9.83 -1.79 -9.15
CA LYS A 77 -10.77 -2.90 -9.16
C LYS A 77 -10.36 -3.97 -10.16
N LYS A 78 -10.57 -5.23 -9.80
CA LYS A 78 -10.34 -6.34 -10.71
C LYS A 78 -11.45 -6.41 -11.75
N GLN A 79 -11.07 -6.44 -13.03
CA GLN A 79 -11.96 -6.60 -14.17
C GLN A 79 -11.57 -7.86 -14.95
N GLU A 80 -12.34 -8.21 -15.99
CA GLU A 80 -12.02 -9.37 -16.82
C GLU A 80 -10.64 -9.29 -17.47
N ASP A 81 -10.25 -8.08 -17.89
CA ASP A 81 -8.98 -7.84 -18.60
C ASP A 81 -7.82 -7.49 -17.66
N GLY A 82 -8.02 -7.58 -16.35
CA GLY A 82 -7.01 -7.21 -15.37
C GLY A 82 -7.53 -6.15 -14.40
N TRP A 83 -6.62 -5.41 -13.80
CA TRP A 83 -6.96 -4.39 -12.82
C TRP A 83 -7.13 -3.02 -13.47
N ASP A 84 -8.10 -2.25 -13.00
CA ASP A 84 -8.47 -0.94 -13.54
C ASP A 84 -8.61 0.06 -12.40
N ASP A 85 -7.91 1.19 -12.50
CA ASP A 85 -7.93 2.25 -11.49
C ASP A 85 -8.83 3.43 -11.85
N SER A 86 -9.49 3.40 -13.01
CA SER A 86 -10.29 4.54 -13.48
C SER A 86 -11.52 4.83 -12.62
N GLN A 87 -12.02 3.84 -11.88
CA GLN A 87 -13.23 3.98 -11.04
C GLN A 87 -12.92 3.84 -9.55
N GLY A 88 -11.64 3.89 -9.17
CA GLY A 88 -11.22 3.70 -7.79
C GLY A 88 -11.30 2.26 -7.33
N GLY A 89 -11.13 2.06 -6.03
CA GLY A 89 -11.16 0.75 -5.40
C GLY A 89 -12.00 0.75 -4.13
N PHE A 90 -11.59 -0.06 -3.15
CA PHE A 90 -12.33 -0.18 -1.90
C PHE A 90 -12.28 1.07 -1.03
N CYS A 91 -11.23 1.87 -1.12
CA CYS A 91 -11.06 3.03 -0.25
C CYS A 91 -11.60 4.30 -0.89
N GLU A 92 -12.58 4.92 -0.25
CA GLU A 92 -13.16 6.19 -0.71
C GLU A 92 -12.37 7.40 -0.25
N ASN A 93 -11.53 7.23 0.77
CA ASN A 93 -10.78 8.32 1.43
C ASN A 93 -9.26 8.16 1.25
N LEU A 94 -8.81 7.45 0.24
CA LEU A 94 -7.39 7.09 0.10
C LEU A 94 -6.47 8.31 0.06
N ASP A 95 -6.82 9.32 -0.70
CA ASP A 95 -5.99 10.52 -0.82
C ASP A 95 -5.83 11.22 0.52
N ALA A 96 -6.92 11.34 1.27
CA ALA A 96 -6.89 11.98 2.59
C ALA A 96 -6.08 11.14 3.59
N ILE A 97 -6.24 9.83 3.59
CA ILE A 97 -5.52 8.92 4.47
C ILE A 97 -4.02 8.94 4.14
N THR A 98 -3.68 8.87 2.86
CA THR A 98 -2.28 8.92 2.40
C THR A 98 -1.61 10.21 2.84
N ALA A 99 -2.28 11.34 2.67
CA ALA A 99 -1.75 12.64 3.09
C ALA A 99 -1.52 12.70 4.60
N LYS A 100 -2.46 12.22 5.39
CA LYS A 100 -2.32 12.20 6.85
C LYS A 100 -1.17 11.32 7.31
N VAL A 101 -1.03 10.15 6.72
CA VAL A 101 0.06 9.21 7.05
C VAL A 101 1.40 9.82 6.67
N HIS A 102 1.49 10.41 5.49
CA HIS A 102 2.70 11.07 5.04
C HIS A 102 3.09 12.23 5.96
N ASP A 103 2.14 13.11 6.28
CA ASP A 103 2.39 14.26 7.14
C ASP A 103 2.85 13.83 8.54
N ALA A 104 2.28 12.76 9.05
CA ALA A 104 2.58 12.27 10.40
C ALA A 104 3.94 11.57 10.49
N THR A 105 4.41 10.96 9.42
CA THR A 105 5.62 10.13 9.43
C THR A 105 6.78 10.72 8.64
N GLY A 106 6.50 11.51 7.63
CA GLY A 106 7.53 11.96 6.68
C GLY A 106 8.05 10.87 5.76
N LEU A 107 7.46 9.67 5.81
CA LEU A 107 7.88 8.56 4.97
C LEU A 107 7.23 8.63 3.59
N PRO A 108 7.95 8.19 2.54
CA PRO A 108 7.31 8.04 1.23
C PRO A 108 6.12 7.10 1.31
N CYS A 109 5.00 7.51 0.73
CA CYS A 109 3.79 6.70 0.66
C CYS A 109 3.53 6.34 -0.80
N VAL A 110 3.52 5.05 -1.10
CA VAL A 110 3.44 4.53 -2.46
C VAL A 110 2.11 3.83 -2.65
N LEU A 111 1.37 4.19 -3.70
CA LEU A 111 0.11 3.52 -4.02
C LEU A 111 0.40 2.35 -4.95
N GLY A 112 0.44 1.16 -4.40
CA GLY A 112 0.62 -0.06 -5.17
C GLY A 112 1.43 -1.13 -4.46
N THR A 113 0.98 -2.35 -4.62
CA THR A 113 1.65 -3.57 -4.17
C THR A 113 1.70 -4.56 -5.34
N ALA A 114 0.80 -5.53 -5.40
CA ALA A 114 0.66 -6.46 -6.52
C ALA A 114 -0.47 -6.02 -7.45
N HIS A 115 -0.63 -6.70 -8.57
CA HIS A 115 -1.76 -6.52 -9.49
C HIS A 115 -1.93 -5.07 -9.97
N LEU A 116 -0.84 -4.40 -10.31
CA LEU A 116 -0.92 -3.04 -10.81
C LEU A 116 -1.70 -2.99 -12.13
N PRO A 117 -2.55 -1.97 -12.32
CA PRO A 117 -3.21 -1.77 -13.61
C PRO A 117 -2.20 -1.64 -14.74
N LYS A 118 -2.58 -2.10 -15.93
CA LYS A 118 -1.71 -2.03 -17.09
C LYS A 118 -1.33 -0.58 -17.40
N GLY A 119 -0.03 -0.33 -17.55
CA GLY A 119 0.46 1.02 -17.83
C GLY A 119 0.51 1.94 -16.63
N TYR A 120 0.12 1.46 -15.47
CA TYR A 120 0.13 2.26 -14.24
C TYR A 120 1.54 2.37 -13.69
N SER A 121 1.94 3.58 -13.35
CA SER A 121 3.16 3.82 -12.58
C SER A 121 2.75 4.21 -11.15
N PRO A 122 3.33 3.57 -10.12
CA PRO A 122 2.91 3.86 -8.75
C PRO A 122 3.02 5.34 -8.40
N VAL A 123 1.93 5.88 -7.86
CA VAL A 123 1.90 7.23 -7.33
C VAL A 123 2.68 7.24 -6.02
N VAL A 124 3.59 8.19 -5.89
CA VAL A 124 4.44 8.32 -4.70
C VAL A 124 4.23 9.70 -4.09
N LEU A 125 3.87 9.71 -2.83
CA LEU A 125 3.81 10.93 -2.03
C LEU A 125 5.10 11.00 -1.21
N GLU A 126 6.02 11.82 -1.64
CA GLU A 126 7.33 11.98 -1.00
C GLU A 126 7.35 13.15 -0.03
#